data_ad62563eba51adf9010d37e77cb2ebe3
#
_entry.id   ad62563eba51adf9010d37e77cb2ebe3
#
_cell.length_a   1.000
_cell.length_b   1.000
_cell.length_c   1.000
_cell.angle_alpha   90.00
_cell.angle_beta   90.00
_cell.angle_gamma   90.00
#
_symmetry.space_group_name_H-M   'P 1'
#
loop_
_entity.id
_entity.type
_entity.pdbx_description
1 polymer ?
#
loop_
_entity_poly.entity_id
_entity_poly.type
_entity_poly.pdbx_seq_one_letter_code
_entity_poly.pdbx_strand_id
1 'polypeptide(L)'
;MHARVASFNLGDGADQMIDQVRSDVEGGNRPPGLEDAKGIMMLVDRSTGKSMAITLFDSEDAMKRGDEALNAMSPSSGSRTGVEFYEVAVQMMG
;
A
#
# COMPACT_ATOMS: atom_id res chain seq x y z
N MET A 1 -9.12 -5.33 -12.87
CA MET A 1 -8.10 -5.08 -11.84
C MET A 1 -8.73 -4.33 -10.67
N HIS A 2 -8.29 -4.63 -9.48
CA HIS A 2 -8.83 -4.04 -8.25
C HIS A 2 -7.71 -3.37 -7.46
N ALA A 3 -8.05 -2.29 -6.77
CA ALA A 3 -7.09 -1.53 -5.98
C ALA A 3 -7.50 -1.50 -4.52
N ARG A 4 -6.54 -1.79 -3.64
CA ARG A 4 -6.68 -1.57 -2.20
C ARG A 4 -5.93 -0.30 -1.84
N VAL A 5 -6.61 0.64 -1.23
CA VAL A 5 -6.04 1.93 -0.85
C VAL A 5 -6.04 2.04 0.67
N ALA A 6 -4.86 2.03 1.26
CA ALA A 6 -4.69 2.21 2.70
C ALA A 6 -4.15 3.61 2.96
N SER A 7 -4.81 4.34 3.84
CA SER A 7 -4.42 5.70 4.20
C SER A 7 -3.75 5.72 5.56
N PHE A 8 -2.73 6.56 5.70
CA PHE A 8 -1.92 6.66 6.91
C PHE A 8 -1.69 8.13 7.28
N ASN A 9 -1.48 8.36 8.56
CA ASN A 9 -0.92 9.62 9.05
C ASN A 9 0.44 9.27 9.65
N LEU A 10 1.51 9.62 8.95
CA LEU A 10 2.87 9.25 9.33
C LEU A 10 3.57 10.33 10.16
N GLY A 11 3.05 11.55 10.16
CA GLY A 11 3.69 12.66 10.86
C GLY A 11 5.14 12.82 10.41
N ASP A 12 6.08 12.80 11.34
CA ASP A 12 7.51 12.91 11.05
C ASP A 12 8.13 11.57 10.61
N GLY A 13 7.36 10.49 10.65
CA GLY A 13 7.85 9.14 10.29
C GLY A 13 7.77 8.79 8.82
N ALA A 14 7.41 9.74 7.95
CA ALA A 14 7.20 9.46 6.54
C ALA A 14 8.46 8.92 5.85
N ASP A 15 9.61 9.51 6.08
CA ASP A 15 10.86 9.08 5.45
C ASP A 15 11.23 7.65 5.84
N GLN A 16 11.06 7.31 7.11
CA GLN A 16 11.35 5.97 7.60
C GLN A 16 10.44 4.92 6.94
N MET A 17 9.16 5.23 6.83
CA MET A 17 8.19 4.33 6.20
C MET A 17 8.50 4.15 4.70
N ILE A 18 8.83 5.25 4.02
CA ILE A 18 9.18 5.22 2.60
C ILE A 18 10.44 4.38 2.38
N ASP A 19 11.45 4.57 3.21
CA ASP A 19 12.70 3.81 3.09
C ASP A 19 12.46 2.32 3.31
N GLN A 20 11.62 1.96 4.27
CA GLN A 20 11.26 0.57 4.55
C GLN A 20 10.57 -0.07 3.34
N VAL A 21 9.55 0.59 2.80
CA VAL A 21 8.81 0.08 1.64
C VAL A 21 9.70 -0.01 0.41
N ARG A 22 10.51 1.02 0.17
CA ARG A 22 11.43 1.03 -0.96
C ARG A 22 12.44 -0.12 -0.87
N SER A 23 12.98 -0.36 0.30
CA SER A 23 13.92 -1.46 0.53
C SER A 23 13.27 -2.81 0.24
N ASP A 24 12.04 -3.02 0.68
CA ASP A 24 11.32 -4.27 0.43
C ASP A 24 11.05 -4.47 -1.06
N VAL A 25 10.63 -3.41 -1.76
CA VAL A 25 10.33 -3.49 -3.19
C VAL A 25 11.60 -3.71 -4.00
N GLU A 26 12.66 -2.96 -3.73
CA GLU A 26 13.93 -3.06 -4.48
C GLU A 26 14.65 -4.37 -4.19
N GLY A 27 14.52 -4.89 -2.97
CA GLY A 27 15.12 -6.16 -2.58
C GLY A 27 14.40 -7.38 -3.13
N GLY A 28 13.26 -7.20 -3.80
CA GLY A 28 12.46 -8.31 -4.32
C GLY A 28 11.75 -9.09 -3.25
N ASN A 29 11.78 -8.63 -2.02
CA ASN A 29 11.09 -9.27 -0.91
C ASN A 29 9.66 -8.74 -0.84
N ARG A 30 8.70 -9.60 -1.13
CA ARG A 30 7.29 -9.22 -1.03
C ARG A 30 6.76 -9.60 0.34
N PRO A 31 6.26 -8.63 1.13
CA PRO A 31 5.62 -8.95 2.40
C PRO A 31 4.40 -9.87 2.21
N PRO A 32 4.00 -10.62 3.25
CA PRO A 32 2.75 -11.39 3.18
C PRO A 32 1.59 -10.50 2.76
N GLY A 33 0.79 -10.98 1.81
CA GLY A 33 -0.32 -10.24 1.24
C GLY A 33 0.02 -9.53 -0.05
N LEU A 34 1.29 -9.43 -0.43
CA LEU A 34 1.71 -8.78 -1.68
C LEU A 34 2.17 -9.78 -2.75
N GLU A 35 2.12 -11.09 -2.47
CA GLU A 35 2.54 -12.12 -3.43
C GLU A 35 1.74 -12.08 -4.73
N ASP A 36 0.45 -11.78 -4.62
CA ASP A 36 -0.45 -11.70 -5.78
C ASP A 36 -0.61 -10.28 -6.31
N ALA A 37 0.12 -9.32 -5.75
CA ALA A 37 0.02 -7.93 -6.19
C ALA A 37 0.64 -7.73 -7.55
N LYS A 38 -0.06 -7.01 -8.42
CA LYS A 38 0.42 -6.65 -9.77
C LYS A 38 1.13 -5.30 -9.78
N GLY A 39 1.02 -4.54 -8.73
CA GLY A 39 1.70 -3.27 -8.59
C GLY A 39 1.48 -2.71 -7.20
N ILE A 40 2.40 -1.88 -6.79
CA ILE A 40 2.30 -1.15 -5.52
C ILE A 40 2.79 0.27 -5.76
N MET A 41 2.11 1.22 -5.11
CA MET A 41 2.47 2.61 -5.20
C MET A 41 2.27 3.25 -3.84
N MET A 42 3.24 4.03 -3.41
CA MET A 42 3.13 4.79 -2.16
C MET A 42 3.15 6.28 -2.48
N LEU A 43 2.13 6.97 -2.03
CA LEU A 43 2.00 8.41 -2.19
C LEU A 43 2.21 9.08 -0.83
N VAL A 44 2.88 10.22 -0.82
CA VAL A 44 3.12 10.93 0.44
C VAL A 44 3.00 12.44 0.23
N ASP A 45 2.32 13.09 1.16
CA ASP A 45 2.32 14.55 1.28
C ASP A 45 3.22 14.90 2.46
N ARG A 46 4.43 15.34 2.16
CA ARG A 46 5.43 15.60 3.18
C ARG A 46 5.08 16.81 4.07
N SER A 47 4.24 17.70 3.56
CA SER A 47 3.84 18.88 4.32
C SER A 47 2.84 18.57 5.43
N THR A 48 1.99 17.54 5.21
CA THR A 48 0.94 17.17 6.16
C THR A 48 1.22 15.86 6.89
N GLY A 49 2.15 15.04 6.37
CA GLY A 49 2.40 13.69 6.87
C GLY A 49 1.37 12.67 6.42
N LYS A 50 0.46 13.03 5.54
CA LYS A 50 -0.53 12.10 5.00
C LYS A 50 0.08 11.22 3.94
N SER A 51 -0.29 9.96 3.93
CA SER A 51 0.23 8.98 2.97
C SER A 51 -0.86 8.00 2.57
N MET A 52 -0.71 7.44 1.36
CA MET A 52 -1.58 6.39 0.86
C MET A 52 -0.72 5.30 0.23
N ALA A 53 -1.04 4.05 0.53
CA ALA A 53 -0.42 2.90 -0.14
C ALA A 53 -1.49 2.25 -1.02
N ILE A 54 -1.21 2.18 -2.32
CA ILE A 54 -2.12 1.63 -3.32
C ILE A 54 -1.53 0.31 -3.80
N THR A 55 -2.27 -0.78 -3.64
CA THR A 55 -1.86 -2.10 -4.09
C THR A 55 -2.84 -2.58 -5.14
N LEU A 56 -2.34 -3.03 -6.28
CA LEU A 56 -3.16 -3.49 -7.40
C LEU A 56 -3.20 -5.01 -7.46
N PHE A 57 -4.37 -5.57 -7.70
CA PHE A 57 -4.60 -7.01 -7.81
C PHE A 57 -5.42 -7.32 -9.06
N ASP A 58 -5.21 -8.50 -9.64
CA ASP A 58 -5.95 -8.94 -10.83
C ASP A 58 -7.42 -9.25 -10.55
N SER A 59 -7.73 -9.69 -9.34
CA SER A 59 -9.09 -10.10 -8.98
C SER A 59 -9.47 -9.60 -7.61
N GLU A 60 -10.77 -9.58 -7.36
CA GLU A 60 -11.31 -9.23 -6.05
C GLU A 60 -10.86 -10.23 -4.98
N ASP A 61 -10.82 -11.52 -5.32
CA ASP A 61 -10.38 -12.55 -4.37
C ASP A 61 -8.92 -12.36 -3.96
N ALA A 62 -8.04 -12.05 -4.91
CA ALA A 62 -6.64 -11.75 -4.61
C ALA A 62 -6.52 -10.52 -3.71
N MET A 63 -7.33 -9.49 -3.98
CA MET A 63 -7.36 -8.28 -3.16
C MET A 63 -7.79 -8.59 -1.73
N LYS A 64 -8.82 -9.41 -1.55
CA LYS A 64 -9.30 -9.79 -0.21
C LYS A 64 -8.25 -10.57 0.57
N ARG A 65 -7.55 -11.51 -0.09
CA ARG A 65 -6.46 -12.25 0.56
C ARG A 65 -5.32 -11.32 0.97
N GLY A 66 -4.97 -10.38 0.09
CA GLY A 66 -3.96 -9.38 0.39
C GLY A 66 -4.36 -8.48 1.54
N ASP A 67 -5.61 -8.07 1.58
CA ASP A 67 -6.14 -7.23 2.64
C ASP A 67 -6.05 -7.92 4.01
N GLU A 68 -6.43 -9.19 4.09
CA GLU A 68 -6.35 -9.94 5.34
C GLU A 68 -4.91 -10.02 5.86
N ALA A 69 -3.95 -10.30 4.98
CA ALA A 69 -2.55 -10.40 5.37
C ALA A 69 -1.99 -9.03 5.77
N LEU A 70 -2.32 -7.98 5.04
CA LEU A 70 -1.84 -6.64 5.34
C LEU A 70 -2.47 -6.05 6.61
N ASN A 71 -3.72 -6.41 6.90
CA ASN A 71 -4.37 -5.99 8.14
C ASN A 71 -3.72 -6.62 9.38
N ALA A 72 -3.09 -7.76 9.24
CA ALA A 72 -2.37 -8.40 10.33
C ALA A 72 -1.05 -7.71 10.66
N MET A 73 -0.58 -6.81 9.79
CA MET A 73 0.66 -6.07 9.97
C MET A 73 0.38 -4.70 10.56
N SER A 74 1.21 -4.28 11.51
CA SER A 74 1.14 -2.93 12.05
C SER A 74 2.07 -2.02 11.27
N PRO A 75 1.71 -0.74 11.07
CA PRO A 75 2.62 0.20 10.41
C PRO A 75 3.88 0.39 11.26
N SER A 76 5.02 0.57 10.58
CA SER A 76 6.30 0.78 11.26
C SER A 76 6.38 2.15 11.94
N SER A 77 5.59 3.12 11.46
CA SER A 77 5.49 4.45 12.05
C SER A 77 4.14 5.04 11.70
N GLY A 78 3.68 5.96 12.53
CA GLY A 78 2.38 6.60 12.34
C GLY A 78 1.21 5.67 12.60
N SER A 79 0.06 6.01 12.05
CA SER A 79 -1.17 5.26 12.24
C SER A 79 -1.93 5.15 10.92
N ARG A 80 -2.58 4.00 10.73
CA ARG A 80 -3.47 3.79 9.59
C ARG A 80 -4.82 4.44 9.88
N THR A 81 -5.26 5.31 8.98
CA THR A 81 -6.51 6.05 9.15
C THR A 81 -7.69 5.43 8.42
N GLY A 82 -7.46 4.57 7.42
CA GLY A 82 -8.54 3.90 6.73
C GLY A 82 -8.04 2.98 5.63
N VAL A 83 -8.93 2.11 5.16
CA VAL A 83 -8.69 1.23 4.02
C VAL A 83 -9.93 1.27 3.14
N GLU A 84 -9.74 1.47 1.84
CA GLU A 84 -10.81 1.50 0.87
C GLU A 84 -10.49 0.56 -0.29
N PHE A 85 -11.53 0.09 -0.97
CA PHE A 85 -11.42 -0.85 -2.07
C PHE A 85 -12.09 -0.26 -3.30
N TYR A 86 -11.42 -0.38 -4.45
CA TYR A 86 -11.92 0.18 -5.70
C TYR A 86 -11.70 -0.80 -6.85
N GLU A 87 -12.59 -0.74 -7.84
CA GLU A 87 -12.32 -1.33 -9.13
C GLU A 87 -11.53 -0.31 -9.96
N VAL A 88 -10.48 -0.77 -10.64
CA VAL A 88 -9.74 0.10 -11.56
C VAL A 88 -10.50 0.13 -12.88
N ALA A 89 -11.31 1.15 -13.06
CA ALA A 89 -12.18 1.27 -14.23
C ALA A 89 -11.41 1.68 -15.49
N VAL A 90 -10.40 2.54 -15.31
CA VAL A 90 -9.55 3.01 -16.41
C VAL A 90 -8.12 3.13 -15.90
N GLN A 91 -7.18 2.62 -16.67
CA GLN A 91 -5.76 2.73 -16.33
C GLN A 91 -4.98 3.04 -17.60
N MET A 92 -4.17 4.09 -17.56
CA MET A 92 -3.22 4.42 -18.61
C MET A 92 -1.89 4.77 -17.96
N MET A 93 -0.86 3.98 -18.28
CA MET A 93 0.48 4.18 -17.75
C MET A 93 1.38 4.62 -18.90
N GLY A 94 1.96 5.77 -18.75
CA GLY A 94 2.73 6.39 -19.82
C GLY A 94 4.21 6.05 -19.83
#